data_5dacf245d57aaed7ef2d202908a93fdd
#
_entry.id   5dacf245d57aaed7ef2d202908a93fdd
#
_cell.length_a   1.000
_cell.length_b   1.000
_cell.length_c   1.000
_cell.angle_alpha   90.00
_cell.angle_beta   90.00
_cell.angle_gamma   90.00
#
_symmetry.space_group_name_H-M   'P 1'
#
loop_
_entity.id
_entity.type
_entity.pdbx_description
1 polymer ?
#
loop_
_entity_poly.entity_id
_entity_poly.type
_entity_poly.pdbx_seq_one_letter_code
_entity_poly.pdbx_strand_id
1 'polypeptide(L)'
;LSAGQSALFDNLLHHAPTWADVQWLQGITHLPIVLKGILHPDDARQAASLGVAGLIVSNHGGRTLDTTPATATMLPRVAQAVGGQLMLIVDGGIRRGTDVFKALALGADAVMVGRPYVYALAAAGALGVAHAIRLLRDELEIAMALSGCATLDQITPDALIPTAHSA
;
A
#
# COMPACT_ATOMS: atom_id res chain seq x y z
N LEU A 1 7.14 30.85 21.88
CA LEU A 1 5.98 30.01 22.20
C LEU A 1 5.33 30.53 23.47
N SER A 2 4.07 30.88 23.45
CA SER A 2 3.31 31.22 24.66
C SER A 2 3.12 29.98 25.55
N ALA A 3 2.96 30.19 26.86
CA ALA A 3 2.76 29.08 27.78
C ALA A 3 1.51 28.26 27.36
N GLY A 4 1.70 26.98 27.12
CA GLY A 4 0.63 26.06 26.66
C GLY A 4 0.67 25.70 25.18
N GLN A 5 1.52 26.33 24.36
CA GLN A 5 1.71 25.94 22.95
C GLN A 5 2.77 24.83 22.82
N SER A 6 2.44 23.79 22.06
CA SER A 6 3.39 22.74 21.64
C SER A 6 3.90 23.07 20.24
N ALA A 7 5.21 23.37 20.12
CA ALA A 7 5.82 23.59 18.80
C ALA A 7 5.59 22.40 17.84
N LEU A 8 5.45 21.20 18.37
CA LEU A 8 5.21 20.00 17.60
C LEU A 8 3.76 19.91 17.12
N PHE A 9 2.78 20.07 18.03
CA PHE A 9 1.37 19.89 17.71
C PHE A 9 0.78 21.09 16.97
N ASP A 10 1.07 22.30 17.42
CA ASP A 10 0.49 23.49 16.79
C ASP A 10 1.05 23.72 15.39
N ASN A 11 2.31 23.41 15.16
CA ASN A 11 2.94 23.57 13.85
C ASN A 11 2.59 22.40 12.89
N LEU A 12 2.57 21.15 13.36
CA LEU A 12 2.23 19.99 12.55
C LEU A 12 0.75 19.97 12.17
N LEU A 13 -0.17 20.28 13.09
CA LEU A 13 -1.59 20.28 12.85
C LEU A 13 -2.03 21.39 11.88
N HIS A 14 -1.38 22.56 11.94
CA HIS A 14 -1.66 23.66 11.00
C HIS A 14 -1.18 23.39 9.58
N HIS A 15 -0.21 22.48 9.38
CA HIS A 15 0.36 22.18 8.07
C HIS A 15 0.04 20.73 7.62
N ALA A 16 -0.70 19.96 8.40
CA ALA A 16 -1.12 18.63 8.01
C ALA A 16 -2.10 18.70 6.83
N PRO A 17 -1.87 17.94 5.76
CA PRO A 17 -2.76 17.95 4.61
C PRO A 17 -4.15 17.43 4.99
N THR A 18 -5.16 18.06 4.43
CA THR A 18 -6.58 17.78 4.64
C THR A 18 -7.23 17.29 3.34
N TRP A 19 -8.47 16.85 3.40
CA TRP A 19 -9.24 16.50 2.21
C TRP A 19 -9.47 17.70 1.27
N ALA A 20 -9.51 18.92 1.81
CA ALA A 20 -9.58 20.13 1.01
C ALA A 20 -8.32 20.36 0.16
N ASP A 21 -7.15 19.95 0.67
CA ASP A 21 -5.90 20.03 -0.08
C ASP A 21 -5.85 19.04 -1.25
N VAL A 22 -6.53 17.90 -1.12
CA VAL A 22 -6.71 16.95 -2.24
C VAL A 22 -7.54 17.60 -3.34
N GLN A 23 -8.65 18.24 -3.00
CA GLN A 23 -9.50 18.95 -3.96
C GLN A 23 -8.77 20.13 -4.61
N TRP A 24 -8.01 20.88 -3.82
CA TRP A 24 -7.15 21.95 -4.35
C TRP A 24 -6.12 21.40 -5.35
N LEU A 25 -5.46 20.28 -5.01
CA LEU A 25 -4.49 19.64 -5.90
C LEU A 25 -5.14 19.19 -7.22
N GLN A 26 -6.35 18.63 -7.16
CA GLN A 26 -7.13 18.27 -8.36
C GLN A 26 -7.42 19.49 -9.26
N GLY A 27 -7.55 20.69 -8.68
CA GLY A 27 -7.78 21.92 -9.41
C GLY A 27 -6.55 22.46 -10.16
N ILE A 28 -5.33 22.04 -9.78
CA ILE A 28 -4.08 22.56 -10.36
C ILE A 28 -3.31 21.56 -11.22
N THR A 29 -3.76 20.30 -11.29
CA THR A 29 -3.11 19.27 -12.11
C THR A 29 -4.12 18.41 -12.85
N HIS A 30 -3.74 17.95 -14.05
CA HIS A 30 -4.48 16.93 -14.80
C HIS A 30 -3.90 15.52 -14.61
N LEU A 31 -2.84 15.38 -13.80
CA LEU A 31 -2.25 14.09 -13.52
C LEU A 31 -3.17 13.29 -12.58
N PRO A 32 -3.22 11.96 -12.73
CA PRO A 32 -3.96 11.11 -11.79
C PRO A 32 -3.35 11.20 -10.39
N ILE A 33 -4.20 11.47 -9.39
CA ILE A 33 -3.77 11.58 -8.01
C ILE A 33 -3.96 10.23 -7.32
N VAL A 34 -2.90 9.76 -6.67
CA VAL A 34 -2.90 8.55 -5.84
C VAL A 34 -2.56 8.94 -4.40
N LEU A 35 -3.45 8.63 -3.47
CA LEU A 35 -3.25 8.96 -2.05
C LEU A 35 -2.51 7.83 -1.34
N LYS A 36 -1.45 8.19 -0.60
CA LYS A 36 -0.63 7.23 0.15
C LYS A 36 -0.84 7.36 1.65
N GLY A 37 -0.88 6.22 2.34
CA GLY A 37 -1.02 6.18 3.80
C GLY A 37 -2.45 5.88 4.26
N ILE A 38 -3.33 5.51 3.34
CA ILE A 38 -4.71 5.17 3.66
C ILE A 38 -4.77 3.78 4.28
N LEU A 39 -5.28 3.69 5.50
CA LEU A 39 -5.46 2.44 6.25
C LEU A 39 -6.92 2.23 6.67
N HIS A 40 -7.66 3.31 6.91
CA HIS A 40 -9.05 3.19 7.36
C HIS A 40 -10.03 3.05 6.18
N PRO A 41 -11.00 2.13 6.25
CA PRO A 41 -12.01 1.97 5.18
C PRO A 41 -12.83 3.23 4.90
N ASP A 42 -13.13 4.06 5.90
CA ASP A 42 -13.88 5.30 5.69
C ASP A 42 -13.07 6.36 4.94
N ASP A 43 -11.75 6.45 5.21
CA ASP A 43 -10.85 7.30 4.42
C ASP A 43 -10.78 6.84 2.96
N ALA A 44 -10.80 5.51 2.75
CA ALA A 44 -10.82 4.95 1.41
C ALA A 44 -12.13 5.30 0.66
N ARG A 45 -13.30 5.24 1.32
CA ARG A 45 -14.58 5.67 0.75
C ARG A 45 -14.58 7.16 0.44
N GLN A 46 -14.03 7.97 1.33
CA GLN A 46 -13.92 9.41 1.12
C GLN A 46 -13.02 9.74 -0.07
N ALA A 47 -11.87 9.09 -0.18
CA ALA A 47 -10.98 9.23 -1.33
C ALA A 47 -11.68 8.84 -2.65
N ALA A 48 -12.45 7.75 -2.64
CA ALA A 48 -13.26 7.34 -3.79
C ALA A 48 -14.29 8.41 -4.17
N SER A 49 -14.98 8.99 -3.19
CA SER A 49 -15.96 10.06 -3.42
C SER A 49 -15.35 11.33 -4.01
N LEU A 50 -14.06 11.58 -3.78
CA LEU A 50 -13.30 12.70 -4.35
C LEU A 50 -12.78 12.40 -5.77
N GLY A 51 -12.93 11.18 -6.27
CA GLY A 51 -12.50 10.82 -7.62
C GLY A 51 -11.00 10.76 -7.80
N VAL A 52 -10.23 10.37 -6.79
CA VAL A 52 -8.80 10.10 -6.93
C VAL A 52 -8.58 8.85 -7.78
N ALA A 53 -7.42 8.71 -8.42
CA ALA A 53 -7.13 7.60 -9.33
C ALA A 53 -6.81 6.29 -8.60
N GLY A 54 -6.34 6.36 -7.35
CA GLY A 54 -5.98 5.17 -6.61
C GLY A 54 -5.52 5.47 -5.19
N LEU A 55 -5.27 4.39 -4.46
CA LEU A 55 -4.79 4.44 -3.07
C LEU A 55 -3.54 3.57 -2.92
N ILE A 56 -2.63 4.01 -2.06
CA ILE A 56 -1.56 3.17 -1.54
C ILE A 56 -1.89 2.86 -0.08
N VAL A 57 -2.30 1.63 0.19
CA VAL A 57 -2.52 1.10 1.54
C VAL A 57 -1.15 0.95 2.20
N SER A 58 -0.86 1.81 3.15
CA SER A 58 0.49 2.00 3.68
C SER A 58 0.49 2.50 5.11
N ASN A 59 1.30 1.88 5.96
CA ASN A 59 1.65 2.38 7.29
C ASN A 59 3.06 3.00 7.32
N HIS A 60 3.59 3.40 6.16
CA HIS A 60 4.93 3.97 5.99
C HIS A 60 6.05 3.04 6.50
N GLY A 61 5.83 1.72 6.45
CA GLY A 61 6.79 0.73 6.98
C GLY A 61 6.90 0.75 8.52
N GLY A 62 5.85 1.16 9.22
CA GLY A 62 5.78 1.28 10.67
C GLY A 62 6.58 2.45 11.23
N ARG A 63 6.83 3.51 10.44
CA ARG A 63 7.75 4.62 10.81
C ARG A 63 7.03 5.91 11.22
N THR A 64 5.73 5.99 11.10
CA THR A 64 4.96 7.20 11.42
C THR A 64 4.29 7.09 12.78
N LEU A 65 3.24 6.29 12.89
CA LEU A 65 2.52 6.07 14.13
C LEU A 65 2.78 4.64 14.60
N ASP A 66 3.24 4.51 15.83
CA ASP A 66 3.41 3.22 16.48
C ASP A 66 2.04 2.53 16.67
N THR A 67 2.03 1.20 16.74
CA THR A 67 0.81 0.40 16.92
C THR A 67 -0.22 0.46 15.76
N THR A 68 0.09 1.10 14.63
CA THR A 68 -0.75 0.98 13.44
C THR A 68 -0.80 -0.46 12.96
N PRO A 69 -1.97 -0.94 12.48
CA PRO A 69 -2.08 -2.31 11.98
C PRO A 69 -1.19 -2.55 10.75
N ALA A 70 -0.83 -3.80 10.53
CA ALA A 70 -0.13 -4.21 9.32
C ALA A 70 -0.99 -3.92 8.08
N THR A 71 -0.35 -3.49 7.00
CA THR A 71 -1.04 -3.16 5.74
C THR A 71 -1.76 -4.37 5.14
N ALA A 72 -1.19 -5.56 5.27
CA ALA A 72 -1.84 -6.82 4.87
C ALA A 72 -3.15 -7.10 5.62
N THR A 73 -3.28 -6.64 6.87
CA THR A 73 -4.52 -6.77 7.66
C THR A 73 -5.59 -5.78 7.20
N MET A 74 -5.17 -4.58 6.79
CA MET A 74 -6.10 -3.52 6.39
C MET A 74 -6.50 -3.60 4.93
N LEU A 75 -5.64 -4.18 4.08
CA LEU A 75 -5.87 -4.26 2.63
C LEU A 75 -7.23 -4.87 2.25
N PRO A 76 -7.66 -6.03 2.75
CA PRO A 76 -8.96 -6.59 2.39
C PRO A 76 -10.13 -5.71 2.84
N ARG A 77 -10.01 -5.01 3.96
CA ARG A 77 -11.03 -4.07 4.46
C ARG A 77 -11.14 -2.84 3.56
N VAL A 78 -10.01 -2.31 3.11
CA VAL A 78 -9.96 -1.19 2.15
C VAL A 78 -10.48 -1.64 0.79
N ALA A 79 -10.07 -2.81 0.29
CA ALA A 79 -10.55 -3.37 -0.97
C ALA A 79 -12.08 -3.54 -0.98
N GLN A 80 -12.64 -4.07 0.10
CA GLN A 80 -14.09 -4.17 0.27
C GLN A 80 -14.77 -2.79 0.29
N ALA A 81 -14.15 -1.81 0.94
CA ALA A 81 -14.72 -0.47 1.09
C ALA A 81 -14.81 0.30 -0.24
N VAL A 82 -13.84 0.12 -1.15
CA VAL A 82 -13.81 0.80 -2.45
C VAL A 82 -14.50 0.01 -3.55
N GLY A 83 -14.71 -1.31 -3.37
CA GLY A 83 -15.49 -2.13 -4.30
C GLY A 83 -15.01 -2.10 -5.76
N GLY A 84 -13.71 -2.04 -6.01
CA GLY A 84 -13.12 -1.97 -7.35
C GLY A 84 -13.19 -0.60 -8.04
N GLN A 85 -13.63 0.45 -7.33
CA GLN A 85 -13.73 1.81 -7.90
C GLN A 85 -12.37 2.51 -8.05
N LEU A 86 -11.35 2.07 -7.30
CA LEU A 86 -10.02 2.67 -7.26
C LEU A 86 -8.96 1.61 -7.45
N MET A 87 -7.87 1.99 -8.11
CA MET A 87 -6.65 1.19 -8.11
C MET A 87 -6.07 1.10 -6.70
N LEU A 88 -5.83 -0.11 -6.22
CA LEU A 88 -5.24 -0.35 -4.91
C LEU A 88 -3.79 -0.83 -5.03
N ILE A 89 -2.89 -0.07 -4.48
CA ILE A 89 -1.48 -0.43 -4.32
C ILE A 89 -1.25 -0.69 -2.83
N VAL A 90 -0.41 -1.65 -2.49
CA VAL A 90 -0.02 -1.89 -1.09
C VAL A 90 1.50 -1.83 -0.94
N ASP A 91 1.96 -1.28 0.16
CA ASP A 91 3.35 -1.39 0.61
C ASP A 91 3.44 -1.92 2.05
N GLY A 92 4.67 -2.12 2.49
CA GLY A 92 4.95 -2.60 3.85
C GLY A 92 4.97 -4.14 3.95
N GLY A 93 6.14 -4.65 4.30
CA GLY A 93 6.32 -6.10 4.52
C GLY A 93 6.59 -6.95 3.27
N ILE A 94 6.50 -6.42 2.08
CA ILE A 94 6.77 -7.15 0.82
C ILE A 94 8.27 -7.42 0.70
N ARG A 95 8.64 -8.69 0.76
CA ARG A 95 10.04 -9.16 0.74
C ARG A 95 10.27 -10.32 -0.24
N ARG A 96 9.23 -11.09 -0.54
CA ARG A 96 9.27 -12.29 -1.39
C ARG A 96 8.14 -12.26 -2.42
N GLY A 97 8.27 -13.04 -3.48
CA GLY A 97 7.21 -13.21 -4.46
C GLY A 97 5.92 -13.79 -3.86
N THR A 98 6.02 -14.60 -2.81
CA THR A 98 4.84 -15.07 -2.05
C THR A 98 4.11 -13.97 -1.30
N ASP A 99 4.81 -12.89 -0.89
CA ASP A 99 4.14 -11.72 -0.30
C ASP A 99 3.38 -10.94 -1.36
N VAL A 100 3.96 -10.84 -2.58
CA VAL A 100 3.27 -10.24 -3.74
C VAL A 100 2.01 -11.05 -4.07
N PHE A 101 2.11 -12.36 -4.16
CA PHE A 101 0.98 -13.25 -4.40
C PHE A 101 -0.16 -13.04 -3.39
N LYS A 102 0.18 -13.02 -2.09
CA LYS A 102 -0.80 -12.77 -1.03
C LYS A 102 -1.42 -11.38 -1.12
N ALA A 103 -0.64 -10.35 -1.44
CA ALA A 103 -1.15 -8.99 -1.59
C ALA A 103 -2.17 -8.89 -2.73
N LEU A 104 -1.89 -9.50 -3.88
CA LEU A 104 -2.83 -9.58 -5.00
C LEU A 104 -4.10 -10.34 -4.59
N ALA A 105 -3.97 -11.50 -3.97
CA ALA A 105 -5.10 -12.28 -3.47
C ALA A 105 -5.97 -11.51 -2.45
N LEU A 106 -5.39 -10.61 -1.68
CA LEU A 106 -6.08 -9.76 -0.71
C LEU A 106 -6.71 -8.49 -1.32
N GLY A 107 -6.61 -8.31 -2.64
CA GLY A 107 -7.28 -7.24 -3.37
C GLY A 107 -6.41 -6.05 -3.77
N ALA A 108 -5.08 -6.19 -3.77
CA ALA A 108 -4.20 -5.20 -4.38
C ALA A 108 -4.09 -5.42 -5.90
N ASP A 109 -4.04 -4.35 -6.67
CA ASP A 109 -3.72 -4.37 -8.11
C ASP A 109 -2.21 -4.37 -8.34
N ALA A 110 -1.46 -3.79 -7.40
CA ALA A 110 0.01 -3.71 -7.46
C ALA A 110 0.64 -3.62 -6.07
N VAL A 111 1.95 -3.85 -6.01
CA VAL A 111 2.72 -3.72 -4.78
C VAL A 111 3.85 -2.72 -4.93
N MET A 112 4.24 -2.09 -3.83
CA MET A 112 5.45 -1.29 -3.75
C MET A 112 6.44 -1.94 -2.79
N VAL A 113 7.71 -1.88 -3.14
CA VAL A 113 8.81 -2.47 -2.38
C VAL A 113 9.74 -1.35 -1.91
N GLY A 114 10.03 -1.30 -0.62
CA GLY A 114 10.92 -0.30 -0.02
C GLY A 114 12.29 -0.90 0.36
N ARG A 115 12.43 -1.39 1.59
CA ARG A 115 13.69 -1.87 2.15
C ARG A 115 14.46 -2.87 1.25
N PRO A 116 13.83 -3.86 0.61
CA PRO A 116 14.56 -4.82 -0.21
C PRO A 116 15.39 -4.18 -1.32
N TYR A 117 14.80 -3.23 -2.08
CA TYR A 117 15.57 -2.58 -3.14
C TYR A 117 16.65 -1.62 -2.60
N VAL A 118 16.39 -0.93 -1.47
CA VAL A 118 17.37 -0.05 -0.84
C VAL A 118 18.58 -0.84 -0.34
N TYR A 119 18.36 -1.98 0.30
CA TYR A 119 19.45 -2.85 0.74
C TYR A 119 20.20 -3.47 -0.43
N ALA A 120 19.49 -3.85 -1.48
CA ALA A 120 20.12 -4.37 -2.70
C ALA A 120 20.96 -3.29 -3.40
N LEU A 121 20.47 -2.04 -3.42
CA LEU A 121 21.22 -0.89 -3.93
C LEU A 121 22.52 -0.68 -3.14
N ALA A 122 22.43 -0.73 -1.81
CA ALA A 122 23.59 -0.56 -0.93
C ALA A 122 24.62 -1.71 -1.11
N ALA A 123 24.14 -2.93 -1.36
CA ALA A 123 25.01 -4.11 -1.50
C ALA A 123 25.70 -4.18 -2.85
N ALA A 124 25.03 -3.85 -3.95
CA ALA A 124 25.57 -4.08 -5.31
C ALA A 124 25.07 -3.04 -6.36
N GLY A 125 24.71 -1.84 -5.93
CA GLY A 125 24.29 -0.77 -6.84
C GLY A 125 23.09 -1.13 -7.70
N ALA A 126 23.08 -0.65 -8.93
CA ALA A 126 21.98 -0.90 -9.88
C ALA A 126 21.77 -2.40 -10.18
N LEU A 127 22.83 -3.18 -10.23
CA LEU A 127 22.75 -4.64 -10.43
C LEU A 127 22.06 -5.33 -9.26
N GLY A 128 22.31 -4.88 -8.02
CA GLY A 128 21.61 -5.36 -6.83
C GLY A 128 20.11 -5.12 -6.91
N VAL A 129 19.71 -3.92 -7.32
CA VAL A 129 18.29 -3.59 -7.50
C VAL A 129 17.64 -4.46 -8.58
N ALA A 130 18.29 -4.59 -9.74
CA ALA A 130 17.79 -5.44 -10.82
C ALA A 130 17.65 -6.91 -10.37
N HIS A 131 18.62 -7.41 -9.61
CA HIS A 131 18.58 -8.76 -9.06
C HIS A 131 17.45 -8.96 -8.05
N ALA A 132 17.25 -8.00 -7.14
CA ALA A 132 16.15 -8.06 -6.16
C ALA A 132 14.77 -8.07 -6.83
N ILE A 133 14.57 -7.25 -7.87
CA ILE A 133 13.33 -7.25 -8.65
C ILE A 133 13.14 -8.58 -9.37
N ARG A 134 14.21 -9.11 -9.95
CA ARG A 134 14.18 -10.41 -10.64
C ARG A 134 13.80 -11.54 -9.69
N LEU A 135 14.39 -11.59 -8.50
CA LEU A 135 14.06 -12.60 -7.47
C LEU A 135 12.57 -12.53 -7.06
N LEU A 136 12.05 -11.32 -6.81
CA LEU A 136 10.64 -11.14 -6.48
C LEU A 136 9.72 -11.67 -7.58
N ARG A 137 10.06 -11.39 -8.82
CA ARG A 137 9.32 -11.88 -9.99
C ARG A 137 9.38 -13.40 -10.11
N ASP A 138 10.59 -13.98 -10.07
CA ASP A 138 10.78 -15.42 -10.21
C ASP A 138 10.05 -16.19 -9.09
N GLU A 139 10.11 -15.69 -7.84
CA GLU A 139 9.38 -16.28 -6.72
C GLU A 139 7.85 -16.14 -6.88
N LEU A 140 7.35 -15.04 -7.45
CA LEU A 140 5.93 -14.88 -7.75
C LEU A 140 5.49 -15.89 -8.83
N GLU A 141 6.24 -16.02 -9.90
CA GLU A 141 5.95 -16.98 -10.99
C GLU A 141 5.92 -18.42 -10.45
N ILE A 142 6.86 -18.77 -9.56
CA ILE A 142 6.86 -20.08 -8.89
C ILE A 142 5.62 -20.25 -7.99
N ALA A 143 5.27 -19.21 -7.19
CA ALA A 143 4.09 -19.27 -6.34
C ALA A 143 2.81 -19.44 -7.16
N MET A 144 2.67 -18.73 -8.29
CA MET A 144 1.56 -18.86 -9.23
C MET A 144 1.48 -20.28 -9.79
N ALA A 145 2.59 -20.83 -10.28
CA ALA A 145 2.65 -22.17 -10.84
C ALA A 145 2.23 -23.24 -9.81
N LEU A 146 2.74 -23.16 -8.60
CA LEU A 146 2.42 -24.11 -7.52
C LEU A 146 0.98 -23.97 -6.99
N SER A 147 0.37 -22.80 -7.17
CA SER A 147 -1.02 -22.54 -6.77
C SER A 147 -2.03 -22.71 -7.91
N GLY A 148 -1.57 -23.11 -9.12
CA GLY A 148 -2.43 -23.31 -10.28
C GLY A 148 -2.94 -22.02 -10.92
N CYS A 149 -2.31 -20.87 -10.66
CA CYS A 149 -2.67 -19.58 -11.24
C CYS A 149 -1.81 -19.31 -12.48
N ALA A 150 -2.38 -19.41 -13.68
CA ALA A 150 -1.68 -19.14 -14.93
C ALA A 150 -1.53 -17.64 -15.24
N THR A 151 -2.42 -16.81 -14.71
CA THR A 151 -2.42 -15.34 -14.88
C THR A 151 -2.59 -14.65 -13.54
N LEU A 152 -2.23 -13.36 -13.47
CA LEU A 152 -2.41 -12.56 -12.24
C LEU A 152 -3.88 -12.46 -11.83
N ASP A 153 -4.81 -12.38 -12.79
CA ASP A 153 -6.25 -12.28 -12.53
C ASP A 153 -6.84 -13.56 -11.88
N GLN A 154 -6.13 -14.68 -11.97
CA GLN A 154 -6.51 -15.92 -11.29
C GLN A 154 -6.08 -15.96 -9.82
N ILE A 155 -5.28 -15.00 -9.38
CA ILE A 155 -4.89 -14.86 -7.97
C ILE A 155 -6.06 -14.21 -7.22
N THR A 156 -6.91 -15.04 -6.62
CA THR A 156 -8.09 -14.60 -5.85
C THR A 156 -7.95 -14.96 -4.39
N PRO A 157 -8.80 -14.44 -3.49
CA PRO A 157 -8.80 -14.81 -2.08
C PRO A 157 -8.90 -16.32 -1.82
N ASP A 158 -9.52 -17.07 -2.73
CA ASP A 158 -9.67 -18.54 -2.63
C ASP A 158 -8.32 -19.28 -2.69
N ALA A 159 -7.27 -18.63 -3.22
CA ALA A 159 -5.91 -19.17 -3.20
C ALA A 159 -5.23 -19.08 -1.81
N LEU A 160 -5.88 -18.45 -0.84
CA LEU A 160 -5.37 -18.30 0.53
C LEU A 160 -6.17 -19.15 1.52
N ILE A 161 -5.46 -19.74 2.49
CA ILE A 161 -6.11 -20.37 3.63
C ILE A 161 -6.40 -19.27 4.66
N PRO A 162 -7.68 -19.05 5.06
CA PRO A 162 -8.00 -18.08 6.10
C PRO A 162 -7.30 -18.45 7.41
N THR A 163 -6.62 -17.48 8.02
CA THR A 163 -6.08 -17.67 9.36
C THR A 163 -7.21 -17.51 10.39
N ALA A 164 -7.20 -18.31 11.46
CA ALA A 164 -8.25 -18.33 12.50
C ALA A 164 -8.47 -17.00 13.25
N HIS A 165 -7.77 -15.92 12.85
CA HIS A 165 -7.87 -14.58 13.43
C HIS A 165 -8.64 -13.57 12.56
N SER A 166 -9.32 -14.04 11.52
CA SER A 166 -10.07 -13.19 10.58
C SER A 166 -11.60 -13.23 10.75
N ALA A 167 -12.05 -13.61 11.95
CA ALA A 167 -13.47 -13.55 12.33
C ALA A 167 -13.74 -12.35 13.22
#